data_50be77d5414bddc86af00907a9bf3e74
#
_entry.id   50be77d5414bddc86af00907a9bf3e74
#
_cell.length_a   1.000
_cell.length_b   1.000
_cell.length_c   1.000
_cell.angle_alpha   90.00
_cell.angle_beta   90.00
_cell.angle_gamma   90.00
#
_symmetry.space_group_name_H-M   'P 1'
#
loop_
_entity.id
_entity.type
_entity.pdbx_description
1 polymer ?
#
loop_
_entity_poly.entity_id
_entity_poly.type
_entity_poly.pdbx_seq_one_letter_code
_entity_poly.pdbx_strand_id
1 'polypeptide(L)'
;MSLLKKKDEKKTEQERVEERREEVLAKGRKFKYPLQWTKHRIVINTILISIIILAIIVVGGWLALYRLGMTDELLYRITKIVPASVATVDNEAVRFSDYLMLYRSSMTSIERQSGSQFDQSSVESLRAEYKRIALTEAEKYTFAASLAKQLDIEVTKEEVAAEFDRHLKIGGIDRSEEGFLKIISDNFGMDKSEYERMLYLSLLKSKVSIAIDENANKIAGQVEKLLSENNNNYGAVAEQLGDAVSYEETGGLVDSKNIDGGRASEAMKLEPGASSGKFVSMNGDGYYFVKLIKKTDSEANFVSIKVPFSEFDKRFNELVESQKINESIKIVDPNNQ
;
A
#
# COMPACT_ATOMS: atom_id res chain seq x y z
N MET A 1 70.77 28.47 66.04
CA MET A 1 70.09 27.76 67.16
C MET A 1 68.78 28.53 67.43
N SER A 2 67.69 28.12 66.85
CA SER A 2 66.39 28.68 67.17
C SER A 2 65.35 27.58 67.05
N LEU A 3 64.81 27.25 68.18
CA LEU A 3 63.77 26.25 68.39
C LEU A 3 62.42 26.82 67.89
N LEU A 4 61.90 26.32 66.80
CA LEU A 4 60.51 26.61 66.42
C LEU A 4 59.59 25.73 67.32
N LYS A 5 58.98 26.36 68.30
CA LYS A 5 57.89 25.84 69.11
C LYS A 5 56.66 25.64 68.18
N LYS A 6 56.30 24.39 67.98
CA LYS A 6 55.03 23.99 67.42
C LYS A 6 53.91 24.35 68.40
N LYS A 7 53.14 25.38 68.04
CA LYS A 7 51.96 25.82 68.78
C LYS A 7 50.82 24.82 68.49
N ASP A 8 50.66 23.85 69.42
CA ASP A 8 49.44 23.02 69.40
C ASP A 8 48.26 23.91 69.85
N GLU A 9 47.49 24.38 68.89
CA GLU A 9 46.21 25.03 69.15
C GLU A 9 45.30 23.95 69.78
N LYS A 10 45.05 24.05 71.08
CA LYS A 10 44.00 23.25 71.73
C LYS A 10 42.68 23.75 71.17
N LYS A 11 42.09 22.94 70.19
CA LYS A 11 40.75 23.17 69.81
C LYS A 11 39.81 23.26 71.00
N THR A 12 38.97 24.27 71.03
CA THR A 12 37.93 24.43 72.04
C THR A 12 37.00 23.26 72.11
N GLU A 13 36.43 22.97 73.23
CA GLU A 13 35.52 21.84 73.43
C GLU A 13 34.32 21.89 72.38
N GLN A 14 33.91 23.11 72.04
CA GLN A 14 32.87 23.36 71.06
C GLN A 14 33.30 22.96 69.66
N GLU A 15 34.51 23.26 69.20
CA GLU A 15 35.05 22.82 67.92
C GLU A 15 35.18 21.29 67.84
N ARG A 16 35.54 20.62 68.89
CA ARG A 16 35.56 19.13 68.94
C ARG A 16 34.17 18.51 68.84
N VAL A 17 33.19 19.16 69.50
CA VAL A 17 31.79 18.70 69.39
C VAL A 17 31.22 18.92 68.03
N GLU A 18 31.51 20.03 67.35
CA GLU A 18 31.09 20.27 65.96
C GLU A 18 31.76 19.32 65.01
N GLU A 19 33.08 19.11 65.09
CA GLU A 19 33.75 18.10 64.26
C GLU A 19 33.17 16.71 64.40
N ARG A 20 32.91 16.27 65.68
CA ARG A 20 32.25 14.98 65.95
C ARG A 20 30.83 14.95 65.37
N ARG A 21 30.12 16.06 65.44
CA ARG A 21 28.76 16.16 64.93
C ARG A 21 28.76 16.08 63.41
N GLU A 22 29.69 16.78 62.72
CA GLU A 22 29.86 16.69 61.29
C GLU A 22 30.31 15.29 60.84
N GLU A 23 31.22 14.64 61.58
CA GLU A 23 31.68 13.28 61.27
C GLU A 23 30.54 12.26 61.44
N VAL A 24 29.72 12.38 62.45
CA VAL A 24 28.56 11.52 62.69
C VAL A 24 27.49 11.79 61.61
N LEU A 25 27.26 13.05 61.25
CA LEU A 25 26.33 13.40 60.18
C LEU A 25 26.83 12.92 58.81
N ALA A 26 28.15 13.04 58.56
CA ALA A 26 28.75 12.52 57.32
C ALA A 26 28.68 10.99 57.22
N LYS A 27 28.95 10.29 58.36
CA LYS A 27 28.76 8.85 58.47
C LYS A 27 27.29 8.45 58.35
N GLY A 28 26.38 9.21 58.97
CA GLY A 28 24.93 8.99 58.89
C GLY A 28 24.40 9.21 57.45
N ARG A 29 24.90 10.23 56.74
CA ARG A 29 24.57 10.41 55.32
C ARG A 29 25.06 9.27 54.45
N LYS A 30 26.28 8.76 54.68
CA LYS A 30 26.79 7.57 53.99
C LYS A 30 25.98 6.30 54.29
N PHE A 31 25.45 6.15 55.47
CA PHE A 31 24.63 4.99 55.88
C PHE A 31 23.17 5.11 55.40
N LYS A 32 22.63 6.33 55.33
CA LYS A 32 21.23 6.56 55.01
C LYS A 32 20.93 6.44 53.50
N TYR A 33 21.93 6.54 52.62
CA TYR A 33 21.75 6.58 51.18
C TYR A 33 22.50 5.52 50.34
N PRO A 34 23.02 4.39 50.87
CA PRO A 34 23.64 3.36 50.02
C PRO A 34 22.63 2.68 49.11
N LEU A 35 21.35 2.60 49.56
CA LEU A 35 20.24 2.06 48.75
C LEU A 35 19.79 2.96 47.59
N GLN A 36 19.96 4.28 47.69
CA GLN A 36 19.64 5.19 46.57
C GLN A 36 20.68 5.13 45.47
N TRP A 37 21.95 4.98 45.81
CA TRP A 37 23.01 4.85 44.81
C TRP A 37 22.95 3.53 44.03
N THR A 38 22.62 2.44 44.72
CA THR A 38 22.36 1.13 44.10
C THR A 38 21.09 1.14 43.25
N LYS A 39 20.02 1.82 43.70
CA LYS A 39 18.80 1.99 42.91
C LYS A 39 19.06 2.80 41.62
N HIS A 40 19.84 3.89 41.71
CA HIS A 40 20.20 4.67 40.50
C HIS A 40 21.05 3.87 39.50
N ARG A 41 21.98 3.03 39.98
CA ARG A 41 22.75 2.13 39.11
C ARG A 41 21.87 1.11 38.39
N ILE A 42 20.92 0.52 39.10
CA ILE A 42 19.97 -0.43 38.49
C ILE A 42 19.13 0.28 37.43
N VAL A 43 18.59 1.45 37.74
CA VAL A 43 17.78 2.24 36.77
C VAL A 43 18.62 2.62 35.55
N ILE A 44 19.85 3.13 35.74
CA ILE A 44 20.74 3.50 34.63
C ILE A 44 21.09 2.27 33.78
N ASN A 45 21.44 1.15 34.41
CA ASN A 45 21.74 -0.08 33.68
C ASN A 45 20.52 -0.61 32.93
N THR A 46 19.33 -0.55 33.52
CA THR A 46 18.08 -0.94 32.83
C THR A 46 17.83 -0.06 31.61
N ILE A 47 17.99 1.25 31.74
CA ILE A 47 17.85 2.18 30.62
C ILE A 47 18.89 1.88 29.52
N LEU A 48 20.16 1.68 29.88
CA LEU A 48 21.21 1.33 28.93
C LEU A 48 20.93 0.01 28.20
N ILE A 49 20.52 -1.02 28.93
CA ILE A 49 20.15 -2.32 28.35
C ILE A 49 18.96 -2.15 27.42
N SER A 50 17.94 -1.38 27.82
CA SER A 50 16.77 -1.11 26.97
C SER A 50 17.15 -0.38 25.66
N ILE A 51 18.07 0.60 25.73
CA ILE A 51 18.59 1.29 24.55
C ILE A 51 19.36 0.33 23.64
N ILE A 52 20.19 -0.55 24.20
CA ILE A 52 20.95 -1.54 23.44
C ILE A 52 19.99 -2.53 22.73
N ILE A 53 18.99 -3.02 23.47
CA ILE A 53 17.98 -3.92 22.89
C ILE A 53 17.21 -3.21 21.76
N LEU A 54 16.80 -1.97 21.98
CA LEU A 54 16.14 -1.17 20.95
C LEU A 54 17.02 -0.97 19.71
N ALA A 55 18.31 -0.66 19.91
CA ALA A 55 19.27 -0.53 18.83
C ALA A 55 19.44 -1.83 18.02
N ILE A 56 19.51 -2.99 18.71
CA ILE A 56 19.58 -4.31 18.07
C ILE A 56 18.30 -4.56 17.22
N ILE A 57 17.13 -4.24 17.75
CA ILE A 57 15.85 -4.39 17.03
C ILE A 57 15.83 -3.49 15.78
N VAL A 58 16.25 -2.23 15.91
CA VAL A 58 16.27 -1.28 14.77
C VAL A 58 17.27 -1.71 13.71
N VAL A 59 18.51 -2.06 14.09
CA VAL A 59 19.56 -2.51 13.16
C VAL A 59 19.18 -3.85 12.55
N GLY A 60 18.67 -4.79 13.34
CA GLY A 60 18.22 -6.10 12.86
C GLY A 60 17.04 -5.97 11.88
N GLY A 61 16.05 -5.12 12.20
CA GLY A 61 14.94 -4.82 11.32
C GLY A 61 15.38 -4.16 10.01
N TRP A 62 16.32 -3.21 10.09
CA TRP A 62 16.90 -2.59 8.90
C TRP A 62 17.63 -3.60 8.01
N LEU A 63 18.47 -4.46 8.59
CA LEU A 63 19.14 -5.53 7.84
C LEU A 63 18.16 -6.50 7.19
N ALA A 64 17.12 -6.92 7.93
CA ALA A 64 16.10 -7.83 7.45
C ALA A 64 15.32 -7.23 6.24
N LEU A 65 14.92 -5.97 6.32
CA LEU A 65 14.16 -5.30 5.26
C LEU A 65 15.04 -4.99 4.03
N TYR A 66 16.17 -4.31 4.22
CA TYR A 66 16.93 -3.71 3.11
C TYR A 66 18.04 -4.58 2.54
N ARG A 67 18.63 -5.47 3.36
CA ARG A 67 19.74 -6.33 2.91
C ARG A 67 19.29 -7.75 2.60
N LEU A 68 18.42 -8.32 3.42
CA LEU A 68 17.92 -9.69 3.26
C LEU A 68 16.63 -9.76 2.45
N GLY A 69 15.94 -8.64 2.26
CA GLY A 69 14.68 -8.58 1.51
C GLY A 69 13.59 -9.49 2.08
N MET A 70 13.59 -9.65 3.41
CA MET A 70 12.62 -10.49 4.10
C MET A 70 11.20 -9.88 3.98
N THR A 71 10.21 -10.76 3.85
CA THR A 71 8.81 -10.37 3.58
C THR A 71 7.83 -11.00 4.56
N ASP A 72 8.33 -11.35 5.76
CA ASP A 72 7.56 -12.04 6.79
C ASP A 72 6.43 -11.19 7.36
N GLU A 73 5.42 -11.87 7.89
CA GLU A 73 4.28 -11.27 8.60
C GLU A 73 4.72 -10.32 9.73
N LEU A 74 5.73 -10.72 10.52
CA LEU A 74 6.24 -9.90 11.63
C LEU A 74 6.79 -8.57 11.14
N LEU A 75 7.63 -8.59 10.11
CA LEU A 75 8.21 -7.38 9.51
C LEU A 75 7.14 -6.49 8.91
N TYR A 76 6.16 -7.09 8.23
CA TYR A 76 5.01 -6.36 7.73
C TYR A 76 4.26 -5.61 8.83
N ARG A 77 3.93 -6.27 9.95
CA ARG A 77 3.27 -5.61 11.10
C ARG A 77 4.10 -4.49 11.70
N ILE A 78 5.42 -4.66 11.78
CA ILE A 78 6.33 -3.61 12.23
C ILE A 78 6.27 -2.40 11.28
N THR A 79 6.30 -2.62 9.96
CA THR A 79 6.26 -1.53 8.96
C THR A 79 4.91 -0.81 8.88
N LYS A 80 3.82 -1.38 9.42
CA LYS A 80 2.55 -0.66 9.60
C LYS A 80 2.65 0.44 10.67
N ILE A 81 3.50 0.24 11.68
CA ILE A 81 3.68 1.15 12.83
C ILE A 81 4.89 2.05 12.63
N VAL A 82 6.02 1.48 12.19
CA VAL A 82 7.27 2.21 11.96
C VAL A 82 7.31 2.62 10.50
N PRO A 83 7.31 3.93 10.19
CA PRO A 83 7.36 4.39 8.81
C PRO A 83 8.72 4.04 8.18
N ALA A 84 8.73 3.00 7.36
CA ALA A 84 9.87 2.60 6.53
C ALA A 84 9.51 2.82 5.07
N SER A 85 10.51 3.26 4.28
CA SER A 85 10.34 3.48 2.83
C SER A 85 11.07 2.41 2.05
N VAL A 86 10.40 1.77 1.09
CA VAL A 86 10.99 0.77 0.18
C VAL A 86 11.60 1.41 -1.06
N ALA A 87 11.09 2.56 -1.46
CA ALA A 87 11.55 3.37 -2.59
C ALA A 87 11.15 4.83 -2.39
N THR A 88 11.58 5.71 -3.28
CA THR A 88 11.05 7.07 -3.41
C THR A 88 10.64 7.33 -4.85
N VAL A 89 9.52 8.03 -5.04
CA VAL A 89 8.99 8.47 -6.34
C VAL A 89 8.90 9.99 -6.32
N ASP A 90 9.72 10.66 -7.13
CA ASP A 90 9.83 12.14 -7.17
C ASP A 90 9.94 12.77 -5.75
N ASN A 91 10.81 12.19 -4.89
CA ASN A 91 11.04 12.50 -3.47
C ASN A 91 9.92 12.10 -2.48
N GLU A 92 8.79 11.58 -2.93
CA GLU A 92 7.76 11.03 -2.03
C GLU A 92 8.10 9.58 -1.65
N ALA A 93 7.99 9.28 -0.36
CA ALA A 93 8.38 7.98 0.18
C ALA A 93 7.32 6.88 -0.12
N VAL A 94 7.75 5.79 -0.75
CA VAL A 94 6.92 4.59 -0.95
C VAL A 94 6.90 3.77 0.32
N ARG A 95 5.73 3.59 0.91
CA ARG A 95 5.59 2.87 2.20
C ARG A 95 5.93 1.40 2.06
N PHE A 96 6.82 0.92 2.91
CA PHE A 96 7.20 -0.49 2.94
C PHE A 96 6.00 -1.40 3.25
N SER A 97 5.08 -0.95 4.10
CA SER A 97 3.86 -1.69 4.42
C SER A 97 2.93 -1.88 3.22
N ASP A 98 2.80 -0.89 2.33
CA ASP A 98 1.96 -1.03 1.14
C ASP A 98 2.60 -2.03 0.15
N TYR A 99 3.91 -1.97 -0.05
CA TYR A 99 4.65 -2.96 -0.83
C TYR A 99 4.48 -4.40 -0.29
N LEU A 100 4.70 -4.59 1.03
CA LEU A 100 4.57 -5.92 1.65
C LEU A 100 3.13 -6.43 1.61
N MET A 101 2.14 -5.57 1.80
CA MET A 101 0.73 -5.93 1.68
C MET A 101 0.42 -6.50 0.28
N LEU A 102 0.82 -5.79 -0.76
CA LEU A 102 0.61 -6.21 -2.16
C LEU A 102 1.36 -7.51 -2.48
N TYR A 103 2.64 -7.60 -2.10
CA TYR A 103 3.44 -8.80 -2.34
C TYR A 103 2.84 -10.04 -1.66
N ARG A 104 2.52 -9.92 -0.36
CA ARG A 104 1.96 -11.03 0.42
C ARG A 104 0.61 -11.48 -0.11
N SER A 105 -0.23 -10.53 -0.50
CA SER A 105 -1.52 -10.84 -1.11
C SER A 105 -1.38 -11.63 -2.41
N SER A 106 -0.48 -11.20 -3.28
CA SER A 106 -0.19 -11.90 -4.53
C SER A 106 0.34 -13.31 -4.28
N MET A 107 1.30 -13.46 -3.36
CA MET A 107 1.87 -14.76 -3.02
C MET A 107 0.84 -15.72 -2.42
N THR A 108 -0.02 -15.25 -1.49
CA THR A 108 -1.10 -16.07 -0.93
C THR A 108 -2.04 -16.58 -2.03
N SER A 109 -2.39 -15.70 -2.98
CA SER A 109 -3.26 -16.07 -4.10
C SER A 109 -2.64 -17.16 -4.98
N ILE A 110 -1.34 -17.03 -5.28
CA ILE A 110 -0.62 -18.00 -6.11
C ILE A 110 -0.45 -19.32 -5.39
N GLU A 111 0.01 -19.30 -4.16
CA GLU A 111 0.21 -20.51 -3.35
C GLU A 111 -1.08 -21.31 -3.24
N ARG A 112 -2.21 -20.61 -3.12
CA ARG A 112 -3.52 -21.25 -3.08
C ARG A 112 -3.96 -21.85 -4.42
N GLN A 113 -3.72 -21.13 -5.54
CA GLN A 113 -4.11 -21.61 -6.88
C GLN A 113 -3.25 -22.75 -7.38
N SER A 114 -1.97 -22.74 -7.02
CA SER A 114 -0.97 -23.68 -7.57
C SER A 114 -0.80 -24.95 -6.76
N GLY A 115 -1.23 -24.95 -5.49
CA GLY A 115 -0.98 -26.07 -4.59
C GLY A 115 0.49 -26.45 -4.50
N SER A 116 0.80 -27.75 -4.49
CA SER A 116 2.19 -28.27 -4.40
C SER A 116 2.83 -28.53 -5.78
N GLN A 117 2.40 -27.86 -6.83
CA GLN A 117 2.81 -28.18 -8.21
C GLN A 117 4.10 -27.49 -8.68
N PHE A 118 4.62 -26.50 -7.93
CA PHE A 118 5.85 -25.82 -8.31
C PHE A 118 7.09 -26.44 -7.71
N ASP A 119 8.13 -26.58 -8.50
CA ASP A 119 9.48 -26.86 -7.99
C ASP A 119 10.08 -25.60 -7.31
N GLN A 120 11.14 -25.79 -6.55
CA GLN A 120 11.73 -24.72 -5.74
C GLN A 120 12.27 -23.56 -6.61
N SER A 121 12.80 -23.84 -7.78
CA SER A 121 13.38 -22.83 -8.69
C SER A 121 12.28 -21.95 -9.31
N SER A 122 11.18 -22.58 -9.71
CA SER A 122 9.99 -21.87 -10.22
C SER A 122 9.38 -20.96 -9.15
N VAL A 123 9.33 -21.39 -7.88
CA VAL A 123 8.84 -20.57 -6.76
C VAL A 123 9.74 -19.35 -6.53
N GLU A 124 11.06 -19.48 -6.62
CA GLU A 124 11.97 -18.34 -6.42
C GLU A 124 11.85 -17.30 -7.54
N SER A 125 11.73 -17.74 -8.80
CA SER A 125 11.49 -16.86 -9.94
C SER A 125 10.16 -16.11 -9.80
N LEU A 126 9.09 -16.81 -9.44
CA LEU A 126 7.80 -16.21 -9.17
C LEU A 126 7.86 -15.18 -8.02
N ARG A 127 8.57 -15.51 -6.94
CA ARG A 127 8.75 -14.57 -5.83
C ARG A 127 9.43 -13.29 -6.26
N ALA A 128 10.48 -13.38 -7.10
CA ALA A 128 11.19 -12.20 -7.62
C ALA A 128 10.27 -11.35 -8.51
N GLU A 129 9.53 -12.00 -9.42
CA GLU A 129 8.55 -11.35 -10.28
C GLU A 129 7.47 -10.62 -9.49
N TYR A 130 6.84 -11.30 -8.51
CA TYR A 130 5.79 -10.68 -7.71
C TYR A 130 6.32 -9.61 -6.74
N LYS A 131 7.57 -9.69 -6.29
CA LYS A 131 8.22 -8.58 -5.59
C LYS A 131 8.35 -7.36 -6.50
N ARG A 132 8.69 -7.55 -7.77
CA ARG A 132 8.80 -6.47 -8.77
C ARG A 132 7.42 -5.84 -9.05
N ILE A 133 6.41 -6.66 -9.31
CA ILE A 133 5.04 -6.22 -9.54
C ILE A 133 4.52 -5.42 -8.34
N ALA A 134 4.68 -5.95 -7.13
CA ALA A 134 4.23 -5.29 -5.91
C ALA A 134 4.95 -3.96 -5.65
N LEU A 135 6.27 -3.89 -5.93
CA LEU A 135 7.03 -2.66 -5.78
C LEU A 135 6.55 -1.61 -6.78
N THR A 136 6.43 -1.97 -8.06
CA THR A 136 5.94 -1.06 -9.10
C THR A 136 4.51 -0.56 -8.80
N GLU A 137 3.61 -1.41 -8.31
CA GLU A 137 2.26 -0.96 -7.92
C GLU A 137 2.29 -0.04 -6.68
N ALA A 138 3.13 -0.30 -5.69
CA ALA A 138 3.31 0.59 -4.54
C ALA A 138 3.87 1.96 -4.95
N GLU A 139 4.80 1.98 -5.91
CA GLU A 139 5.34 3.20 -6.53
C GLU A 139 4.25 3.97 -7.29
N LYS A 140 3.43 3.29 -8.09
CA LYS A 140 2.28 3.89 -8.79
C LYS A 140 1.25 4.47 -7.82
N TYR A 141 0.96 3.80 -6.71
CA TYR A 141 0.08 4.35 -5.67
C TYR A 141 0.68 5.58 -4.98
N THR A 142 1.99 5.60 -4.76
CA THR A 142 2.68 6.78 -4.21
C THR A 142 2.63 7.95 -5.19
N PHE A 143 2.87 7.69 -6.48
CA PHE A 143 2.73 8.69 -7.53
C PHE A 143 1.29 9.23 -7.61
N ALA A 144 0.29 8.35 -7.57
CA ALA A 144 -1.11 8.77 -7.52
C ALA A 144 -1.41 9.65 -6.30
N ALA A 145 -0.88 9.32 -5.13
CA ALA A 145 -1.04 10.13 -3.93
C ALA A 145 -0.36 11.51 -4.04
N SER A 146 0.78 11.59 -4.71
CA SER A 146 1.46 12.86 -5.00
C SER A 146 0.63 13.75 -5.93
N LEU A 147 0.13 13.18 -7.03
CA LEU A 147 -0.75 13.91 -7.97
C LEU A 147 -2.08 14.32 -7.32
N ALA A 148 -2.66 13.45 -6.49
CA ALA A 148 -3.89 13.76 -5.76
C ALA A 148 -3.74 14.99 -4.87
N LYS A 149 -2.61 15.12 -4.14
CA LYS A 149 -2.29 16.32 -3.35
C LYS A 149 -2.21 17.59 -4.22
N GLN A 150 -1.62 17.48 -5.41
CA GLN A 150 -1.48 18.63 -6.33
C GLN A 150 -2.81 19.05 -6.94
N LEU A 151 -3.74 18.11 -7.11
CA LEU A 151 -5.04 18.31 -7.77
C LEU A 151 -6.19 18.49 -6.78
N ASP A 152 -5.90 18.49 -5.46
CA ASP A 152 -6.91 18.55 -4.39
C ASP A 152 -7.95 17.42 -4.51
N ILE A 153 -7.47 16.22 -4.86
CA ILE A 153 -8.29 15.02 -4.98
C ILE A 153 -8.18 14.20 -3.71
N GLU A 154 -9.32 13.90 -3.10
CA GLU A 154 -9.41 13.06 -1.92
C GLU A 154 -10.31 11.85 -2.15
N VAL A 155 -10.07 10.80 -1.40
CA VAL A 155 -10.95 9.64 -1.26
C VAL A 155 -11.43 9.62 0.18
N THR A 156 -12.75 9.71 0.37
CA THR A 156 -13.35 9.71 1.71
C THR A 156 -13.55 8.29 2.23
N LYS A 157 -13.78 8.16 3.54
CA LYS A 157 -14.08 6.86 4.15
C LYS A 157 -15.41 6.30 3.64
N GLU A 158 -16.35 7.18 3.35
CA GLU A 158 -17.67 6.85 2.80
C GLU A 158 -17.54 6.24 1.40
N GLU A 159 -16.64 6.77 0.57
CA GLU A 159 -16.36 6.21 -0.75
C GLU A 159 -15.70 4.82 -0.66
N VAL A 160 -14.77 4.63 0.27
CA VAL A 160 -14.17 3.31 0.52
C VAL A 160 -15.23 2.31 1.02
N ALA A 161 -16.10 2.73 1.92
CA ALA A 161 -17.20 1.89 2.42
C ALA A 161 -18.19 1.53 1.31
N ALA A 162 -18.57 2.51 0.47
CA ALA A 162 -19.46 2.27 -0.67
C ALA A 162 -18.84 1.30 -1.68
N GLU A 163 -17.53 1.40 -1.93
CA GLU A 163 -16.81 0.49 -2.79
C GLU A 163 -16.72 -0.92 -2.18
N PHE A 164 -16.50 -1.02 -0.88
CA PHE A 164 -16.54 -2.28 -0.15
C PHE A 164 -17.93 -2.94 -0.27
N ASP A 165 -19.02 -2.18 -0.04
CA ASP A 165 -20.40 -2.66 -0.17
C ASP A 165 -20.73 -3.09 -1.60
N ARG A 166 -20.16 -2.40 -2.60
CA ARG A 166 -20.28 -2.79 -4.01
C ARG A 166 -19.62 -4.16 -4.25
N HIS A 167 -18.45 -4.41 -3.63
CA HIS A 167 -17.75 -5.68 -3.75
C HIS A 167 -18.50 -6.85 -3.10
N LEU A 168 -19.29 -6.61 -2.05
CA LEU A 168 -20.18 -7.64 -1.48
C LEU A 168 -21.21 -8.14 -2.50
N LYS A 169 -21.57 -7.29 -3.47
CA LYS A 169 -22.62 -7.55 -4.47
C LYS A 169 -22.09 -7.88 -5.86
N ILE A 170 -20.77 -7.95 -6.04
CA ILE A 170 -20.16 -8.31 -7.32
C ILE A 170 -20.69 -9.66 -7.78
N GLY A 171 -21.08 -9.72 -9.04
CA GLY A 171 -21.60 -10.94 -9.65
C GLY A 171 -23.04 -11.23 -9.25
N GLY A 172 -23.82 -10.24 -8.80
CA GLY A 172 -25.23 -10.44 -8.43
C GLY A 172 -25.45 -11.37 -7.24
N ILE A 173 -24.40 -11.68 -6.49
CA ILE A 173 -24.47 -12.47 -5.25
C ILE A 173 -24.40 -11.50 -4.08
N ASP A 174 -25.45 -11.45 -3.27
CA ASP A 174 -25.46 -10.70 -2.03
C ASP A 174 -24.73 -11.48 -0.94
N ARG A 175 -23.47 -11.13 -0.69
CA ARG A 175 -22.61 -11.79 0.31
C ARG A 175 -22.71 -11.09 1.64
N SER A 176 -22.73 -11.83 2.74
CA SER A 176 -22.51 -11.24 4.05
C SER A 176 -21.06 -10.71 4.14
N GLU A 177 -20.84 -9.65 4.91
CA GLU A 177 -19.51 -9.11 5.16
C GLU A 177 -18.54 -10.19 5.68
N GLU A 178 -18.98 -10.99 6.67
CA GLU A 178 -18.18 -12.07 7.23
C GLU A 178 -17.78 -13.10 6.18
N GLY A 179 -18.72 -13.55 5.35
CA GLY A 179 -18.46 -14.51 4.26
C GLY A 179 -17.48 -13.94 3.23
N PHE A 180 -17.64 -12.67 2.87
CA PHE A 180 -16.76 -11.99 1.95
C PHE A 180 -15.34 -11.83 2.52
N LEU A 181 -15.21 -11.36 3.77
CA LEU A 181 -13.91 -11.21 4.43
C LEU A 181 -13.20 -12.56 4.60
N LYS A 182 -13.96 -13.65 4.82
CA LYS A 182 -13.36 -14.97 4.81
C LYS A 182 -12.77 -15.33 3.44
N ILE A 183 -13.47 -15.03 2.35
CA ILE A 183 -12.96 -15.24 0.99
C ILE A 183 -11.68 -14.41 0.76
N ILE A 184 -11.67 -13.14 1.17
CA ILE A 184 -10.52 -12.24 1.04
C ILE A 184 -9.34 -12.77 1.88
N SER A 185 -9.57 -13.14 3.12
CA SER A 185 -8.54 -13.73 3.98
C SER A 185 -7.99 -15.04 3.42
N ASP A 186 -8.87 -15.93 2.97
CA ASP A 186 -8.48 -17.24 2.45
C ASP A 186 -7.71 -17.14 1.12
N ASN A 187 -8.06 -16.21 0.23
CA ASN A 187 -7.46 -16.15 -1.12
C ASN A 187 -6.31 -15.14 -1.21
N PHE A 188 -6.30 -14.11 -0.39
CA PHE A 188 -5.33 -13.01 -0.47
C PHE A 188 -4.58 -12.77 0.83
N GLY A 189 -4.91 -13.47 1.92
CA GLY A 189 -4.26 -13.28 3.22
C GLY A 189 -4.47 -11.89 3.83
N MET A 190 -5.50 -11.16 3.40
CA MET A 190 -5.80 -9.81 3.86
C MET A 190 -6.86 -9.81 4.96
N ASP A 191 -6.68 -8.93 5.95
CA ASP A 191 -7.76 -8.55 6.87
C ASP A 191 -8.62 -7.41 6.28
N LYS A 192 -9.70 -7.03 6.98
CA LYS A 192 -10.60 -5.95 6.55
C LYS A 192 -9.85 -4.63 6.34
N SER A 193 -8.97 -4.27 7.26
CA SER A 193 -8.26 -2.99 7.20
C SER A 193 -7.26 -2.93 6.03
N GLU A 194 -6.67 -4.04 5.69
CA GLU A 194 -5.76 -4.19 4.54
C GLU A 194 -6.53 -4.11 3.23
N TYR A 195 -7.70 -4.75 3.19
CA TYR A 195 -8.57 -4.69 2.03
C TYR A 195 -9.12 -3.27 1.80
N GLU A 196 -9.59 -2.59 2.85
CA GLU A 196 -10.01 -1.18 2.79
C GLU A 196 -8.85 -0.25 2.38
N ARG A 197 -7.61 -0.54 2.84
CA ARG A 197 -6.41 0.20 2.38
C ARG A 197 -6.17 0.00 0.88
N MET A 198 -6.30 -1.20 0.39
CA MET A 198 -6.18 -1.51 -1.03
C MET A 198 -7.26 -0.78 -1.85
N LEU A 199 -8.52 -0.80 -1.39
CA LEU A 199 -9.61 -0.06 -2.04
C LEU A 199 -9.33 1.45 -2.07
N TYR A 200 -8.88 2.02 -0.95
CA TYR A 200 -8.51 3.44 -0.89
C TYR A 200 -7.45 3.79 -1.95
N LEU A 201 -6.37 3.00 -2.04
CA LEU A 201 -5.28 3.23 -2.98
C LEU A 201 -5.75 3.11 -4.44
N SER A 202 -6.57 2.11 -4.73
CA SER A 202 -7.14 1.88 -6.05
C SER A 202 -8.10 3.02 -6.46
N LEU A 203 -8.99 3.43 -5.56
CA LEU A 203 -9.91 4.55 -5.81
C LEU A 203 -9.14 5.85 -6.05
N LEU A 204 -8.10 6.12 -5.25
CA LEU A 204 -7.29 7.32 -5.41
C LEU A 204 -6.59 7.34 -6.78
N LYS A 205 -5.96 6.23 -7.18
CA LYS A 205 -5.32 6.07 -8.49
C LYS A 205 -6.34 6.27 -9.63
N SER A 206 -7.54 5.68 -9.51
CA SER A 206 -8.61 5.82 -10.50
C SER A 206 -9.08 7.27 -10.62
N LYS A 207 -9.37 7.96 -9.51
CA LYS A 207 -9.78 9.38 -9.54
C LYS A 207 -8.72 10.27 -10.17
N VAL A 208 -7.45 10.06 -9.84
CA VAL A 208 -6.33 10.81 -10.44
C VAL A 208 -6.23 10.51 -11.94
N SER A 209 -6.28 9.25 -12.34
CA SER A 209 -6.21 8.86 -13.76
C SER A 209 -7.31 9.53 -14.59
N ILE A 210 -8.54 9.56 -14.07
CA ILE A 210 -9.68 10.26 -14.69
C ILE A 210 -9.42 11.77 -14.80
N ALA A 211 -8.90 12.38 -13.73
CA ALA A 211 -8.72 13.83 -13.68
C ALA A 211 -7.62 14.35 -14.61
N ILE A 212 -6.55 13.56 -14.81
CA ILE A 212 -5.40 14.00 -15.61
C ILE A 212 -5.52 13.61 -17.08
N ASP A 213 -6.40 12.69 -17.45
CA ASP A 213 -6.50 12.20 -18.84
C ASP A 213 -7.56 13.00 -19.64
N GLU A 214 -7.19 14.24 -19.97
CA GLU A 214 -8.02 15.10 -20.81
C GLU A 214 -8.23 14.51 -22.21
N ASN A 215 -7.25 13.74 -22.73
CA ASN A 215 -7.34 13.13 -24.03
C ASN A 215 -8.39 12.03 -24.06
N ALA A 216 -8.41 11.16 -23.04
CA ALA A 216 -9.45 10.14 -22.91
C ALA A 216 -10.86 10.77 -22.81
N ASN A 217 -10.99 11.89 -22.07
CA ASN A 217 -12.24 12.64 -22.02
C ASN A 217 -12.70 13.17 -23.39
N LYS A 218 -11.77 13.72 -24.19
CA LYS A 218 -12.06 14.20 -25.55
C LYS A 218 -12.49 13.05 -26.48
N ILE A 219 -11.73 11.94 -26.46
CA ILE A 219 -12.04 10.76 -27.26
C ILE A 219 -13.40 10.17 -26.84
N ALA A 220 -13.69 10.08 -25.55
CA ALA A 220 -15.00 9.61 -25.09
C ALA A 220 -16.14 10.49 -25.59
N GLY A 221 -15.98 11.82 -25.58
CA GLY A 221 -16.95 12.74 -26.19
C GLY A 221 -17.09 12.55 -27.71
N GLN A 222 -16.01 12.21 -28.40
CA GLN A 222 -16.07 11.85 -29.82
C GLN A 222 -16.81 10.53 -30.04
N VAL A 223 -16.60 9.52 -29.21
CA VAL A 223 -17.36 8.26 -29.26
C VAL A 223 -18.86 8.53 -29.09
N GLU A 224 -19.27 9.31 -28.10
CA GLU A 224 -20.69 9.66 -27.87
C GLU A 224 -21.31 10.31 -29.12
N LYS A 225 -20.61 11.31 -29.66
CA LYS A 225 -21.07 12.01 -30.86
C LYS A 225 -21.19 11.06 -32.06
N LEU A 226 -20.13 10.29 -32.35
CA LEU A 226 -20.10 9.39 -33.51
C LEU A 226 -21.12 8.25 -33.36
N LEU A 227 -21.37 7.71 -32.15
CA LEU A 227 -22.41 6.72 -31.95
C LEU A 227 -23.80 7.29 -32.28
N SER A 228 -24.07 8.53 -31.91
CA SER A 228 -25.36 9.19 -32.25
C SER A 228 -25.51 9.44 -33.77
N GLU A 229 -24.42 9.81 -34.46
CA GLU A 229 -24.41 10.09 -35.89
C GLU A 229 -24.46 8.81 -36.73
N ASN A 230 -23.93 7.69 -36.25
CA ASN A 230 -23.84 6.41 -36.95
C ASN A 230 -24.87 5.37 -36.50
N ASN A 231 -26.03 5.79 -35.96
CA ASN A 231 -27.10 4.88 -35.51
C ASN A 231 -26.61 3.79 -34.56
N ASN A 232 -25.72 4.13 -33.61
CA ASN A 232 -25.10 3.21 -32.69
C ASN A 232 -24.38 2.04 -33.37
N ASN A 233 -23.68 2.29 -34.46
CA ASN A 233 -22.78 1.32 -35.09
C ASN A 233 -21.40 1.38 -34.43
N TYR A 234 -21.18 0.53 -33.43
CA TYR A 234 -19.97 0.48 -32.64
C TYR A 234 -18.72 0.13 -33.44
N GLY A 235 -18.85 -0.83 -34.38
CA GLY A 235 -17.75 -1.23 -35.26
C GLY A 235 -17.26 -0.09 -36.16
N ALA A 236 -18.19 0.63 -36.83
CA ALA A 236 -17.84 1.77 -37.68
C ALA A 236 -17.20 2.93 -36.87
N VAL A 237 -17.68 3.18 -35.64
CA VAL A 237 -17.11 4.21 -34.78
C VAL A 237 -15.69 3.82 -34.35
N ALA A 238 -15.47 2.56 -33.99
CA ALA A 238 -14.15 2.07 -33.61
C ALA A 238 -13.17 2.10 -34.77
N GLU A 239 -13.61 1.71 -35.97
CA GLU A 239 -12.79 1.81 -37.20
C GLU A 239 -12.39 3.26 -37.49
N GLN A 240 -13.31 4.22 -37.30
CA GLN A 240 -13.04 5.64 -37.55
C GLN A 240 -12.06 6.23 -36.52
N LEU A 241 -12.09 5.76 -35.27
CA LEU A 241 -11.20 6.25 -34.19
C LEU A 241 -9.88 5.48 -34.11
N GLY A 242 -9.79 4.30 -34.74
CA GLY A 242 -8.58 3.48 -34.81
C GLY A 242 -8.01 3.13 -33.44
N ASP A 243 -6.70 3.24 -33.29
CA ASP A 243 -5.96 2.88 -32.08
C ASP A 243 -6.31 3.72 -30.83
N ALA A 244 -7.11 4.77 -30.99
CA ALA A 244 -7.55 5.58 -29.83
C ALA A 244 -8.59 4.87 -28.97
N VAL A 245 -9.22 3.80 -29.48
CA VAL A 245 -10.23 3.01 -28.76
C VAL A 245 -10.00 1.52 -28.98
N SER A 246 -10.52 0.70 -28.09
CA SER A 246 -10.60 -0.76 -28.31
C SER A 246 -12.05 -1.16 -28.51
N TYR A 247 -12.31 -1.98 -29.52
CA TYR A 247 -13.61 -2.54 -29.83
C TYR A 247 -13.62 -4.03 -29.48
N GLU A 248 -14.68 -4.48 -28.84
CA GLU A 248 -14.82 -5.87 -28.44
C GLU A 248 -16.27 -6.35 -28.59
N GLU A 249 -16.44 -7.53 -29.16
CA GLU A 249 -17.69 -8.27 -29.20
C GLU A 249 -17.59 -9.52 -28.32
N THR A 250 -18.62 -9.80 -27.53
CA THR A 250 -18.61 -10.99 -26.69
C THR A 250 -18.73 -12.31 -27.46
N GLY A 251 -19.10 -12.25 -28.74
CA GLY A 251 -19.26 -13.43 -29.59
C GLY A 251 -20.38 -14.39 -29.18
N GLY A 252 -20.95 -14.24 -28.01
CA GLY A 252 -21.99 -15.06 -27.42
C GLY A 252 -22.54 -14.47 -26.13
N LEU A 253 -23.38 -15.24 -25.44
CA LEU A 253 -23.89 -14.88 -24.13
C LEU A 253 -22.78 -15.04 -23.10
N VAL A 254 -22.56 -14.03 -22.27
CA VAL A 254 -21.64 -14.00 -21.12
C VAL A 254 -22.43 -13.73 -19.86
N ASP A 255 -22.04 -14.40 -18.77
CA ASP A 255 -22.69 -14.22 -17.47
C ASP A 255 -22.60 -12.76 -17.00
N SER A 256 -23.70 -12.23 -16.51
CA SER A 256 -23.79 -10.88 -15.93
C SER A 256 -22.80 -10.64 -14.77
N LYS A 257 -22.30 -11.74 -14.19
CA LYS A 257 -21.31 -11.77 -13.11
C LYS A 257 -19.87 -11.73 -13.61
N ASN A 258 -19.67 -11.66 -14.93
CA ASN A 258 -18.34 -11.63 -15.50
C ASN A 258 -17.53 -10.42 -14.98
N ILE A 259 -16.27 -10.67 -14.64
CA ILE A 259 -15.34 -9.62 -14.17
C ILE A 259 -14.70 -8.97 -15.40
N ASP A 260 -15.44 -8.09 -16.06
CA ASP A 260 -15.08 -7.45 -17.32
C ASP A 260 -15.09 -5.91 -17.23
N GLY A 261 -14.81 -5.38 -16.06
CA GLY A 261 -14.89 -3.94 -15.81
C GLY A 261 -16.32 -3.40 -15.67
N GLY A 262 -17.29 -4.29 -15.53
CA GLY A 262 -18.71 -3.96 -15.33
C GLY A 262 -19.53 -3.93 -16.61
N ARG A 263 -18.95 -4.31 -17.76
CA ARG A 263 -19.63 -4.27 -19.08
C ARG A 263 -20.85 -5.18 -19.14
N ALA A 264 -20.72 -6.44 -18.71
CA ALA A 264 -21.83 -7.37 -18.67
C ALA A 264 -22.96 -6.88 -17.76
N SER A 265 -22.60 -6.40 -16.57
CA SER A 265 -23.55 -5.84 -15.62
C SER A 265 -24.28 -4.60 -16.18
N GLU A 266 -23.56 -3.74 -16.91
CA GLU A 266 -24.17 -2.56 -17.55
C GLU A 266 -25.07 -2.95 -18.73
N ALA A 267 -24.64 -3.93 -19.52
CA ALA A 267 -25.45 -4.48 -20.61
C ALA A 267 -26.78 -5.05 -20.15
N MET A 268 -26.80 -5.74 -18.98
CA MET A 268 -28.03 -6.30 -18.42
C MET A 268 -29.12 -5.26 -18.08
N LYS A 269 -28.74 -3.99 -17.84
CA LYS A 269 -29.67 -2.89 -17.57
C LYS A 269 -30.36 -2.37 -18.82
N LEU A 270 -29.86 -2.71 -20.02
CA LEU A 270 -30.33 -2.20 -21.28
C LEU A 270 -31.42 -3.10 -21.89
N GLU A 271 -32.22 -2.53 -22.78
CA GLU A 271 -33.05 -3.32 -23.69
C GLU A 271 -32.27 -3.74 -24.93
N PRO A 272 -32.60 -4.86 -25.58
CA PRO A 272 -31.96 -5.29 -26.80
C PRO A 272 -31.92 -4.18 -27.86
N GLY A 273 -30.72 -3.91 -28.41
CA GLY A 273 -30.45 -2.82 -29.34
C GLY A 273 -30.12 -1.46 -28.68
N ALA A 274 -30.37 -1.28 -27.41
CA ALA A 274 -30.03 -0.07 -26.68
C ALA A 274 -28.53 0.01 -26.36
N SER A 275 -28.04 1.25 -26.22
CA SER A 275 -26.66 1.59 -25.83
C SER A 275 -26.63 2.25 -24.48
N SER A 276 -25.57 1.98 -23.70
CA SER A 276 -25.27 2.74 -22.48
C SER A 276 -24.75 4.13 -22.84
N GLY A 277 -24.86 5.06 -21.90
CA GLY A 277 -23.97 6.23 -21.89
C GLY A 277 -22.54 5.84 -21.50
N LYS A 278 -21.66 6.84 -21.47
CA LYS A 278 -20.30 6.72 -20.94
C LYS A 278 -20.30 6.31 -19.46
N PHE A 279 -19.54 5.30 -19.12
CA PHE A 279 -19.28 4.96 -17.71
C PHE A 279 -17.80 4.62 -17.49
N VAL A 280 -17.33 4.82 -16.26
CA VAL A 280 -15.98 4.43 -15.87
C VAL A 280 -15.95 2.94 -15.56
N SER A 281 -14.95 2.26 -16.10
CA SER A 281 -14.69 0.85 -15.79
C SER A 281 -14.54 0.63 -14.28
N MET A 282 -15.05 -0.47 -13.76
CA MET A 282 -14.81 -0.90 -12.38
C MET A 282 -13.33 -1.13 -12.09
N ASN A 283 -12.51 -1.40 -13.12
CA ASN A 283 -11.07 -1.57 -13.01
C ASN A 283 -10.30 -0.23 -13.02
N GLY A 284 -10.99 0.90 -13.25
CA GLY A 284 -10.37 2.22 -13.37
C GLY A 284 -9.44 2.40 -14.55
N ASP A 285 -9.60 1.59 -15.60
CA ASP A 285 -8.69 1.50 -16.76
C ASP A 285 -9.18 2.22 -18.02
N GLY A 286 -10.33 2.89 -17.95
CA GLY A 286 -10.88 3.65 -19.07
C GLY A 286 -12.36 3.96 -18.94
N TYR A 287 -12.87 4.65 -19.96
CA TYR A 287 -14.30 4.79 -20.21
C TYR A 287 -14.80 3.67 -21.08
N TYR A 288 -16.01 3.18 -20.78
CA TYR A 288 -16.69 2.18 -21.58
C TYR A 288 -18.02 2.69 -22.09
N PHE A 289 -18.38 2.15 -23.25
CA PHE A 289 -19.68 2.22 -23.89
C PHE A 289 -20.09 0.80 -24.24
N VAL A 290 -21.34 0.44 -24.00
CA VAL A 290 -21.85 -0.91 -24.24
C VAL A 290 -23.16 -0.82 -25.02
N LYS A 291 -23.36 -1.72 -26.00
CA LYS A 291 -24.62 -1.91 -26.69
C LYS A 291 -25.09 -3.35 -26.51
N LEU A 292 -26.25 -3.55 -25.95
CA LEU A 292 -26.85 -4.86 -25.80
C LEU A 292 -27.34 -5.40 -27.13
N ILE A 293 -26.95 -6.63 -27.49
CA ILE A 293 -27.46 -7.35 -28.66
C ILE A 293 -28.65 -8.21 -28.24
N LYS A 294 -28.46 -9.05 -27.26
CA LYS A 294 -29.52 -9.90 -26.65
C LYS A 294 -29.17 -10.25 -25.21
N LYS A 295 -30.18 -10.57 -24.41
CA LYS A 295 -29.98 -11.05 -23.03
C LYS A 295 -30.96 -12.17 -22.68
N THR A 296 -30.58 -12.94 -21.66
CA THR A 296 -31.44 -13.82 -20.85
C THR A 296 -31.61 -13.21 -19.46
N ASP A 297 -32.15 -13.96 -18.52
CA ASP A 297 -32.27 -13.49 -17.12
C ASP A 297 -30.92 -13.27 -16.43
N SER A 298 -29.84 -13.96 -16.87
CA SER A 298 -28.54 -13.93 -16.20
C SER A 298 -27.34 -13.67 -17.13
N GLU A 299 -27.55 -13.63 -18.44
CA GLU A 299 -26.47 -13.51 -19.43
C GLU A 299 -26.78 -12.45 -20.47
N ALA A 300 -25.76 -11.79 -20.98
CA ALA A 300 -25.85 -10.78 -22.04
C ALA A 300 -24.86 -11.06 -23.17
N ASN A 301 -25.29 -10.80 -24.41
CA ASN A 301 -24.43 -10.64 -25.55
C ASN A 301 -24.41 -9.16 -25.93
N PHE A 302 -23.24 -8.57 -26.02
CA PHE A 302 -23.06 -7.15 -26.24
C PHE A 302 -21.80 -6.86 -27.05
N VAL A 303 -21.72 -5.63 -27.55
CA VAL A 303 -20.50 -5.04 -28.10
C VAL A 303 -20.10 -3.87 -27.20
N SER A 304 -18.81 -3.58 -27.14
CA SER A 304 -18.29 -2.48 -26.34
C SER A 304 -17.19 -1.71 -27.05
N ILE A 305 -17.10 -0.41 -26.73
CA ILE A 305 -15.95 0.44 -27.05
C ILE A 305 -15.33 0.85 -25.70
N LYS A 306 -14.00 0.70 -25.61
CA LYS A 306 -13.18 1.18 -24.50
C LYS A 306 -12.34 2.36 -24.96
N VAL A 307 -12.34 3.44 -24.22
CA VAL A 307 -11.39 4.55 -24.32
C VAL A 307 -10.42 4.40 -23.13
N PRO A 308 -9.19 3.93 -23.34
CA PRO A 308 -8.27 3.66 -22.23
C PRO A 308 -7.77 4.93 -21.57
N PHE A 309 -7.53 4.88 -20.26
CA PHE A 309 -6.72 5.88 -19.58
C PHE A 309 -5.25 5.56 -19.78
N SER A 310 -4.51 6.49 -20.35
CA SER A 310 -3.10 6.29 -20.71
C SER A 310 -2.15 7.31 -20.08
N GLU A 311 -2.65 8.49 -19.73
CA GLU A 311 -1.83 9.61 -19.28
C GLU A 311 -1.13 9.33 -17.94
N PHE A 312 -1.77 8.58 -17.04
CA PHE A 312 -1.18 8.19 -15.76
C PHE A 312 0.07 7.32 -15.95
N ASP A 313 -0.05 6.24 -16.73
CA ASP A 313 1.08 5.35 -16.99
C ASP A 313 2.18 6.04 -17.80
N LYS A 314 1.83 6.91 -18.74
CA LYS A 314 2.79 7.72 -19.48
C LYS A 314 3.62 8.59 -18.56
N ARG A 315 2.99 9.38 -17.68
CA ARG A 315 3.71 10.23 -16.69
C ARG A 315 4.52 9.41 -15.71
N PHE A 316 4.02 8.26 -15.29
CA PHE A 316 4.79 7.35 -14.44
C PHE A 316 6.05 6.83 -15.16
N ASN A 317 5.93 6.40 -16.40
CA ASN A 317 7.07 5.95 -17.21
C ASN A 317 8.10 7.07 -17.43
N GLU A 318 7.67 8.31 -17.62
CA GLU A 318 8.56 9.47 -17.68
C GLU A 318 9.39 9.66 -16.39
N LEU A 319 8.84 9.33 -15.22
CA LEU A 319 9.60 9.32 -13.94
C LEU A 319 10.61 8.18 -13.91
N VAL A 320 10.26 7.00 -14.43
CA VAL A 320 11.20 5.87 -14.54
C VAL A 320 12.37 6.23 -15.45
N GLU A 321 12.08 6.74 -16.65
CA GLU A 321 13.10 7.14 -17.65
C GLU A 321 14.00 8.28 -17.15
N SER A 322 13.44 9.23 -16.43
CA SER A 322 14.19 10.34 -15.84
C SER A 322 14.91 10.00 -14.53
N GLN A 323 14.93 8.72 -14.13
CA GLN A 323 15.57 8.22 -12.90
C GLN A 323 15.09 8.92 -11.62
N LYS A 324 13.84 9.34 -11.59
CA LYS A 324 13.22 9.95 -10.41
C LYS A 324 12.61 8.93 -9.45
N ILE A 325 12.73 7.64 -9.75
CA ILE A 325 12.37 6.54 -8.87
C ILE A 325 13.65 5.92 -8.33
N ASN A 326 13.79 5.88 -6.99
CA ASN A 326 14.97 5.34 -6.33
C ASN A 326 14.53 4.22 -5.37
N GLU A 327 14.87 2.99 -5.73
CA GLU A 327 14.57 1.79 -4.94
C GLU A 327 15.60 1.60 -3.82
N SER A 328 15.16 1.35 -2.60
CA SER A 328 16.01 1.09 -1.44
C SER A 328 16.33 -0.40 -1.24
N ILE A 329 15.61 -1.28 -1.94
CA ILE A 329 15.84 -2.73 -1.95
C ILE A 329 16.32 -3.20 -3.31
N LYS A 330 17.04 -4.31 -3.33
CA LYS A 330 17.42 -4.98 -4.58
C LYS A 330 16.58 -6.24 -4.76
N ILE A 331 15.81 -6.28 -5.82
CA ILE A 331 15.08 -7.48 -6.24
C ILE A 331 15.98 -8.20 -7.25
N VAL A 332 16.52 -9.34 -6.86
CA VAL A 332 17.38 -10.17 -7.72
C VAL A 332 16.47 -11.12 -8.49
N ASP A 333 16.53 -11.04 -9.81
CA ASP A 333 15.89 -12.03 -10.69
C ASP A 333 16.86 -13.21 -10.85
N PRO A 334 16.50 -14.42 -10.38
CA PRO A 334 17.37 -15.59 -10.49
C PRO A 334 17.65 -16.01 -11.95
N ASN A 335 16.85 -15.56 -12.91
CA ASN A 335 17.04 -15.87 -14.34
C ASN A 335 18.01 -14.91 -15.04
N ASN A 336 18.47 -13.85 -14.36
CA ASN A 336 19.41 -12.85 -14.88
C ASN A 336 20.81 -12.94 -14.23
N GLN A 337 21.21 -14.11 -13.71
CA GLN A 337 22.55 -14.37 -13.18
C GLN A 337 23.41 -15.16 -14.17
#